data_b93520cdd0cd63b01718acaa86dbf357
#
_entry.id   b93520cdd0cd63b01718acaa86dbf357
#
_cell.length_a   1.000
_cell.length_b   1.000
_cell.length_c   1.000
_cell.angle_alpha   90.00
_cell.angle_beta   90.00
_cell.angle_gamma   90.00
#
_symmetry.space_group_name_H-M   'P 1'
#
loop_
_entity.id
_entity.type
_entity.pdbx_description
1 polymer ?
#
loop_
_entity_poly.entity_id
_entity_poly.type
_entity_poly.pdbx_seq_one_letter_code
_entity_poly.pdbx_strand_id
1 'polypeptide(L)'
;QDGKIDLIFHANQNPYFAETNGFALSDTLLTLNMAAITAKDSFDENKENVAAVEKDNFVLKAYLSYNYPQWKVMEYETSDAAVKAMQKGEADCIVSNSGTVSNYLKNNKLHSAFLTKEADVSFAVQQGEPVLLSILNKTLTSMPTAQFSGAVVSYNVSSRKVTVRDFIQDNLLPVSLIVGISFFIVLCIILRSWKKSKRAEERFKKSAEQALKLNQELEEKRQELQNALVEAQSANKAKT
;
A
#
# COMPACT_ATOMS: atom_id res chain seq x y z
N GLN A 1 9.97 -34.58 -12.35
CA GLN A 1 9.83 -35.49 -11.17
C GLN A 1 11.22 -35.99 -10.78
N ASP A 2 12.07 -35.10 -10.28
CA ASP A 2 13.48 -35.39 -10.05
C ASP A 2 13.77 -35.93 -8.63
N GLY A 3 12.73 -36.40 -7.90
CA GLY A 3 12.87 -36.91 -6.53
C GLY A 3 13.35 -35.86 -5.51
N LYS A 4 13.16 -34.57 -5.80
CA LYS A 4 13.59 -33.46 -4.93
C LYS A 4 12.49 -32.97 -3.97
N ILE A 5 11.28 -33.41 -4.16
CA ILE A 5 10.09 -32.96 -3.39
C ILE A 5 9.31 -34.18 -2.99
N ASP A 6 9.17 -34.41 -1.69
CA ASP A 6 8.45 -35.54 -1.12
C ASP A 6 6.98 -35.21 -0.84
N LEU A 7 6.68 -33.91 -0.65
CA LEU A 7 5.38 -33.43 -0.21
C LEU A 7 5.01 -32.12 -0.94
N ILE A 8 3.82 -32.04 -1.46
CA ILE A 8 3.22 -30.83 -2.02
C ILE A 8 2.06 -30.43 -1.13
N PHE A 9 2.03 -29.16 -0.75
CA PHE A 9 0.89 -28.48 -0.15
C PHE A 9 0.57 -27.28 -1.04
N HIS A 10 -0.47 -27.13 -1.28
CA HIS A 10 -1.86 -26.98 -1.38
C HIS A 10 -2.33 -27.76 -2.65
N ALA A 11 -2.66 -28.99 -2.49
CA ALA A 11 -3.19 -29.79 -3.59
C ALA A 11 -4.73 -29.74 -3.56
N ASN A 12 -5.33 -29.57 -4.74
CA ASN A 12 -6.78 -29.73 -4.87
C ASN A 12 -7.12 -31.20 -4.78
N GLN A 13 -8.14 -31.55 -4.02
CA GLN A 13 -8.58 -32.93 -3.88
C GLN A 13 -9.39 -33.38 -5.10
N ASN A 14 -8.73 -33.38 -6.26
CA ASN A 14 -9.22 -33.99 -7.48
C ASN A 14 -8.45 -35.29 -7.70
N PRO A 15 -9.07 -36.49 -7.41
CA PRO A 15 -8.39 -37.75 -7.56
C PRO A 15 -7.88 -38.01 -8.98
N TYR A 16 -8.64 -37.63 -9.98
CA TYR A 16 -8.25 -37.79 -11.38
C TYR A 16 -6.99 -36.99 -11.74
N PHE A 17 -6.92 -35.73 -11.26
CA PHE A 17 -5.74 -34.90 -11.47
C PHE A 17 -4.52 -35.48 -10.73
N ALA A 18 -4.71 -35.93 -9.51
CA ALA A 18 -3.62 -36.50 -8.72
C ALA A 18 -3.09 -37.78 -9.36
N GLU A 19 -3.96 -38.70 -9.75
CA GLU A 19 -3.62 -39.99 -10.35
C GLU A 19 -2.89 -39.80 -11.70
N THR A 20 -3.39 -38.87 -12.54
CA THR A 20 -2.79 -38.54 -13.84
C THR A 20 -1.39 -37.93 -13.71
N ASN A 21 -1.12 -37.23 -12.61
CA ASN A 21 0.17 -36.60 -12.36
C ASN A 21 1.09 -37.44 -11.43
N GLY A 22 0.71 -38.65 -11.08
CA GLY A 22 1.52 -39.56 -10.26
C GLY A 22 1.58 -39.17 -8.78
N PHE A 23 0.50 -38.57 -8.24
CA PHE A 23 0.37 -38.19 -6.83
C PHE A 23 -0.68 -39.07 -6.12
N ALA A 24 -0.48 -39.22 -4.83
CA ALA A 24 -1.51 -39.73 -3.89
C ALA A 24 -1.87 -38.56 -2.95
N LEU A 25 -3.19 -38.37 -2.74
CA LEU A 25 -3.71 -37.30 -1.90
C LEU A 25 -3.98 -37.79 -0.47
N SER A 26 -3.67 -36.95 0.51
CA SER A 26 -4.10 -37.14 1.89
C SER A 26 -5.61 -36.94 2.04
N ASP A 27 -6.13 -37.23 3.22
CA ASP A 27 -7.46 -36.78 3.63
C ASP A 27 -7.57 -35.26 3.51
N THR A 28 -8.80 -34.77 3.34
CA THR A 28 -9.06 -33.30 3.24
C THR A 28 -8.59 -32.60 4.49
N LEU A 29 -7.71 -31.62 4.31
CA LEU A 29 -7.24 -30.75 5.37
C LEU A 29 -8.28 -29.68 5.71
N LEU A 30 -8.81 -29.03 4.68
CA LEU A 30 -9.82 -27.99 4.80
C LEU A 30 -10.59 -27.83 3.49
N THR A 31 -11.81 -27.33 3.60
CA THR A 31 -12.67 -26.97 2.48
C THR A 31 -12.75 -25.47 2.38
N LEU A 32 -12.46 -24.94 1.20
CA LEU A 32 -12.48 -23.51 0.90
C LEU A 32 -13.72 -23.14 0.09
N ASN A 33 -14.49 -22.20 0.59
CA ASN A 33 -15.50 -21.53 -0.23
C ASN A 33 -14.82 -20.68 -1.30
N MET A 34 -15.22 -20.89 -2.55
CA MET A 34 -14.70 -20.16 -3.70
C MET A 34 -15.65 -19.05 -4.12
N ALA A 35 -15.11 -17.99 -4.70
CA ALA A 35 -15.90 -16.88 -5.21
C ALA A 35 -15.36 -16.40 -6.55
N ALA A 36 -16.26 -16.04 -7.45
CA ALA A 36 -15.97 -15.28 -8.65
C ALA A 36 -15.96 -13.78 -8.31
N ILE A 37 -14.94 -13.09 -8.74
CA ILE A 37 -14.78 -11.64 -8.63
C ILE A 37 -14.99 -11.10 -10.04
N THR A 38 -15.91 -10.16 -10.21
CA THR A 38 -16.34 -9.65 -11.49
C THR A 38 -16.55 -8.14 -11.47
N ALA A 39 -16.43 -7.50 -12.64
CA ALA A 39 -16.79 -6.10 -12.80
C ALA A 39 -18.29 -5.89 -13.13
N LYS A 40 -19.04 -6.99 -13.29
CA LYS A 40 -20.48 -6.97 -13.61
C LYS A 40 -21.31 -6.97 -12.31
N ASP A 41 -22.45 -6.31 -12.32
CA ASP A 41 -23.37 -6.27 -11.17
C ASP A 41 -23.99 -7.63 -10.85
N SER A 42 -24.05 -8.55 -11.80
CA SER A 42 -24.57 -9.91 -11.65
C SER A 42 -23.62 -10.91 -12.30
N PHE A 43 -23.47 -12.06 -11.66
CA PHE A 43 -22.67 -13.18 -12.14
C PHE A 43 -23.48 -14.47 -12.06
N ASP A 44 -23.48 -15.26 -13.12
CA ASP A 44 -24.16 -16.55 -13.20
C ASP A 44 -23.12 -17.64 -13.53
N GLU A 45 -22.84 -18.50 -12.55
CA GLU A 45 -21.83 -19.55 -12.68
C GLU A 45 -22.20 -20.66 -13.67
N ASN A 46 -23.50 -20.80 -14.01
CA ASN A 46 -23.99 -21.84 -14.92
C ASN A 46 -23.80 -21.48 -16.41
N LYS A 47 -23.46 -20.23 -16.69
CA LYS A 47 -23.17 -19.78 -18.07
C LYS A 47 -21.74 -20.11 -18.48
N GLU A 48 -21.50 -20.02 -19.75
CA GLU A 48 -20.15 -20.00 -20.30
C GLU A 48 -19.46 -18.69 -19.89
N ASN A 49 -18.51 -18.78 -18.96
CA ASN A 49 -17.74 -17.63 -18.50
C ASN A 49 -16.29 -17.76 -18.94
N VAL A 50 -15.62 -16.62 -19.05
CA VAL A 50 -14.17 -16.55 -19.27
C VAL A 50 -13.52 -16.20 -17.92
N ALA A 51 -12.79 -17.16 -17.34
CA ALA A 51 -12.05 -16.94 -16.10
C ALA A 51 -10.59 -16.54 -16.38
N ALA A 52 -10.15 -15.41 -15.85
CA ALA A 52 -8.76 -15.01 -15.89
C ALA A 52 -7.98 -15.66 -14.74
N VAL A 53 -6.89 -16.34 -15.05
CA VAL A 53 -6.07 -17.10 -14.12
C VAL A 53 -4.60 -16.75 -14.32
N GLU A 54 -3.83 -16.71 -13.23
CA GLU A 54 -2.38 -16.59 -13.31
C GLU A 54 -1.77 -17.87 -13.91
N LYS A 55 -0.81 -17.73 -14.81
CA LYS A 55 -0.24 -18.81 -15.62
C LYS A 55 0.27 -20.00 -14.80
N ASP A 56 0.93 -19.71 -13.68
CA ASP A 56 1.52 -20.74 -12.83
C ASP A 56 0.53 -21.30 -11.77
N ASN A 57 -0.71 -20.82 -11.75
CA ASN A 57 -1.72 -21.30 -10.82
C ASN A 57 -2.43 -22.55 -11.36
N PHE A 58 -1.68 -23.66 -11.45
CA PHE A 58 -2.21 -24.93 -11.94
C PHE A 58 -3.29 -25.52 -11.03
N VAL A 59 -3.29 -25.23 -9.73
CA VAL A 59 -4.32 -25.69 -8.79
C VAL A 59 -5.68 -25.09 -9.12
N LEU A 60 -5.72 -23.78 -9.36
CA LEU A 60 -6.96 -23.10 -9.75
C LEU A 60 -7.44 -23.53 -11.14
N LYS A 61 -6.50 -23.73 -12.08
CA LYS A 61 -6.84 -24.28 -13.42
C LYS A 61 -7.49 -25.65 -13.32
N ALA A 62 -6.92 -26.55 -12.50
CA ALA A 62 -7.49 -27.87 -12.26
C ALA A 62 -8.87 -27.81 -11.62
N TYR A 63 -9.05 -26.92 -10.62
CA TYR A 63 -10.35 -26.69 -9.98
C TYR A 63 -11.41 -26.23 -11.00
N LEU A 64 -11.08 -25.25 -11.82
CA LEU A 64 -12.00 -24.72 -12.86
C LEU A 64 -12.33 -25.77 -13.90
N SER A 65 -11.36 -26.46 -14.44
CA SER A 65 -11.56 -27.48 -15.46
C SER A 65 -12.44 -28.64 -14.98
N TYR A 66 -12.36 -28.98 -13.70
CA TYR A 66 -13.16 -30.06 -13.12
C TYR A 66 -14.57 -29.61 -12.76
N ASN A 67 -14.72 -28.48 -12.07
CA ASN A 67 -15.99 -28.03 -11.54
C ASN A 67 -16.83 -27.20 -12.53
N TYR A 68 -16.17 -26.53 -13.47
CA TYR A 68 -16.78 -25.63 -14.46
C TYR A 68 -16.23 -25.91 -15.87
N PRO A 69 -16.42 -27.12 -16.42
CA PRO A 69 -15.87 -27.50 -17.73
C PRO A 69 -16.39 -26.64 -18.88
N GLN A 70 -17.53 -25.96 -18.68
CA GLN A 70 -18.09 -25.03 -19.65
C GLN A 70 -17.38 -23.65 -19.68
N TRP A 71 -16.53 -23.38 -18.68
CA TRP A 71 -15.81 -22.10 -18.62
C TRP A 71 -14.54 -22.16 -19.44
N LYS A 72 -14.20 -21.03 -20.06
CA LYS A 72 -12.91 -20.84 -20.73
C LYS A 72 -11.91 -20.22 -19.77
N VAL A 73 -10.75 -20.83 -19.63
CA VAL A 73 -9.64 -20.30 -18.82
C VAL A 73 -8.71 -19.51 -19.71
N MET A 74 -8.44 -18.25 -19.34
CA MET A 74 -7.41 -17.40 -19.97
C MET A 74 -6.28 -17.15 -18.98
N GLU A 75 -5.06 -17.41 -19.44
CA GLU A 75 -3.86 -17.32 -18.61
C GLU A 75 -3.19 -15.96 -18.76
N TYR A 76 -2.73 -15.40 -17.64
CA TYR A 76 -2.02 -14.12 -17.56
C TYR A 76 -0.74 -14.30 -16.74
N GLU A 77 0.30 -13.53 -17.03
CA GLU A 77 1.59 -13.65 -16.34
C GLU A 77 1.55 -13.28 -14.87
N THR A 78 0.60 -12.42 -14.45
CA THR A 78 0.44 -11.99 -13.06
C THR A 78 -1.02 -11.85 -12.68
N SER A 79 -1.32 -11.94 -11.39
CA SER A 79 -2.66 -11.67 -10.84
C SER A 79 -3.16 -10.25 -11.19
N ASP A 80 -2.27 -9.25 -11.18
CA ASP A 80 -2.62 -7.87 -11.57
C ASP A 80 -3.01 -7.76 -13.05
N ALA A 81 -2.36 -8.52 -13.93
CA ALA A 81 -2.73 -8.57 -15.34
C ALA A 81 -4.10 -9.22 -15.52
N ALA A 82 -4.41 -10.29 -14.79
CA ALA A 82 -5.72 -10.94 -14.79
C ALA A 82 -6.83 -9.98 -14.33
N VAL A 83 -6.59 -9.21 -13.24
CA VAL A 83 -7.53 -8.18 -12.75
C VAL A 83 -7.79 -7.12 -13.82
N LYS A 84 -6.75 -6.61 -14.47
CA LYS A 84 -6.87 -5.59 -15.53
C LYS A 84 -7.64 -6.12 -16.75
N ALA A 85 -7.42 -7.37 -17.13
CA ALA A 85 -8.12 -8.02 -18.24
C ALA A 85 -9.63 -8.12 -17.94
N MET A 86 -9.99 -8.56 -16.74
CA MET A 86 -11.37 -8.61 -16.28
C MET A 86 -12.02 -7.22 -16.25
N GLN A 87 -11.30 -6.19 -15.75
CA GLN A 87 -11.79 -4.81 -15.74
C GLN A 87 -12.02 -4.23 -17.14
N LYS A 88 -11.25 -4.68 -18.14
CA LYS A 88 -11.42 -4.31 -19.55
C LYS A 88 -12.50 -5.12 -20.27
N GLY A 89 -13.07 -6.15 -19.63
CA GLY A 89 -14.05 -7.04 -20.24
C GLY A 89 -13.44 -8.12 -21.16
N GLU A 90 -12.13 -8.34 -21.09
CA GLU A 90 -11.44 -9.44 -21.79
C GLU A 90 -11.72 -10.79 -21.11
N ALA A 91 -12.03 -10.78 -19.81
CA ALA A 91 -12.50 -11.91 -19.03
C ALA A 91 -13.73 -11.51 -18.21
N ASP A 92 -14.56 -12.48 -17.85
CA ASP A 92 -15.79 -12.27 -17.08
C ASP A 92 -15.53 -12.22 -15.59
N CYS A 93 -14.57 -13.01 -15.12
CA CYS A 93 -14.25 -13.10 -13.71
C CYS A 93 -12.81 -13.53 -13.44
N ILE A 94 -12.40 -13.32 -12.18
CA ILE A 94 -11.28 -13.99 -11.52
C ILE A 94 -11.87 -14.86 -10.43
N VAL A 95 -11.31 -16.04 -10.17
CA VAL A 95 -11.74 -16.90 -9.09
C VAL A 95 -10.71 -16.91 -7.96
N SER A 96 -11.20 -16.80 -6.74
CA SER A 96 -10.37 -16.82 -5.53
C SER A 96 -11.11 -17.44 -4.36
N ASN A 97 -10.40 -17.84 -3.31
CA ASN A 97 -11.05 -18.30 -2.10
C ASN A 97 -11.68 -17.14 -1.32
N SER A 98 -12.70 -17.41 -0.54
CA SER A 98 -13.47 -16.41 0.21
C SER A 98 -12.61 -15.55 1.15
N GLY A 99 -11.52 -16.10 1.70
CA GLY A 99 -10.61 -15.38 2.59
C GLY A 99 -9.80 -14.27 1.89
N THR A 100 -9.61 -14.36 0.59
CA THR A 100 -8.82 -13.39 -0.19
C THR A 100 -9.67 -12.43 -1.03
N VAL A 101 -10.97 -12.68 -1.16
CA VAL A 101 -11.91 -11.84 -1.92
C VAL A 101 -11.84 -10.36 -1.52
N SER A 102 -11.74 -10.08 -0.22
CA SER A 102 -11.67 -8.72 0.31
C SER A 102 -10.48 -7.91 -0.25
N ASN A 103 -9.40 -8.57 -0.67
CA ASN A 103 -8.22 -7.91 -1.25
C ASN A 103 -8.53 -7.29 -2.61
N TYR A 104 -9.47 -7.88 -3.35
CA TYR A 104 -9.88 -7.41 -4.67
C TYR A 104 -10.97 -6.33 -4.62
N LEU A 105 -11.85 -6.38 -3.61
CA LEU A 105 -13.03 -5.50 -3.55
C LEU A 105 -12.72 -4.08 -3.05
N LYS A 106 -11.64 -3.87 -2.32
CA LYS A 106 -11.37 -2.60 -1.62
C LYS A 106 -11.20 -1.36 -2.50
N ASN A 107 -10.60 -1.50 -3.68
CA ASN A 107 -10.20 -0.34 -4.49
C ASN A 107 -10.75 -0.36 -5.93
N ASN A 108 -11.52 -1.37 -6.25
CA ASN A 108 -11.87 -1.63 -7.63
C ASN A 108 -13.37 -1.80 -7.74
N LYS A 109 -14.25 -1.07 -7.90
CA LYS A 109 -15.69 -1.27 -8.19
C LYS A 109 -16.02 -2.69 -8.71
N LEU A 110 -15.57 -3.69 -7.94
CA LEU A 110 -15.70 -5.10 -8.26
C LEU A 110 -16.72 -5.72 -7.32
N HIS A 111 -17.43 -6.71 -7.83
CA HIS A 111 -18.42 -7.49 -7.10
C HIS A 111 -17.92 -8.92 -6.90
N SER A 112 -18.41 -9.60 -5.89
CA SER A 112 -18.13 -11.02 -5.67
C SER A 112 -19.40 -11.84 -5.64
N ALA A 113 -19.36 -12.98 -6.29
CA ALA A 113 -20.41 -13.99 -6.25
C ALA A 113 -19.79 -15.29 -5.72
N PHE A 114 -20.36 -15.87 -4.65
CA PHE A 114 -19.93 -17.16 -4.14
C PHE A 114 -20.29 -18.24 -5.15
N LEU A 115 -19.35 -19.15 -5.39
CA LEU A 115 -19.54 -20.31 -6.24
C LEU A 115 -20.15 -21.46 -5.42
N THR A 116 -20.98 -22.28 -6.05
CA THR A 116 -21.61 -23.42 -5.37
C THR A 116 -20.64 -24.59 -5.14
N LYS A 117 -19.54 -24.65 -5.91
CA LYS A 117 -18.52 -25.69 -5.78
C LYS A 117 -17.40 -25.21 -4.86
N GLU A 118 -17.21 -25.95 -3.79
CA GLU A 118 -16.11 -25.73 -2.85
C GLU A 118 -14.81 -26.34 -3.38
N ALA A 119 -13.68 -25.90 -2.84
CA ALA A 119 -12.37 -26.46 -3.15
C ALA A 119 -11.81 -27.16 -1.91
N ASP A 120 -11.76 -28.46 -1.97
CA ASP A 120 -11.09 -29.27 -0.94
C ASP A 120 -9.57 -29.21 -1.14
N VAL A 121 -8.87 -29.00 -0.05
CA VAL A 121 -7.42 -28.88 0.01
C VAL A 121 -6.83 -30.04 0.79
N SER A 122 -5.81 -30.65 0.22
CA SER A 122 -5.07 -31.77 0.81
C SER A 122 -3.57 -31.62 0.59
N PHE A 123 -2.82 -32.51 1.23
CA PHE A 123 -1.44 -32.75 0.85
C PHE A 123 -1.38 -33.74 -0.31
N ALA A 124 -0.38 -33.60 -1.17
CA ALA A 124 -0.05 -34.59 -2.18
C ALA A 124 1.35 -35.15 -1.94
N VAL A 125 1.47 -36.46 -1.98
CA VAL A 125 2.74 -37.19 -1.93
C VAL A 125 2.97 -37.91 -3.25
N GLN A 126 4.18 -38.32 -3.53
CA GLN A 126 4.46 -39.14 -4.70
C GLN A 126 3.70 -40.45 -4.62
N GLN A 127 3.14 -40.92 -5.72
CA GLN A 127 2.49 -42.22 -5.79
C GLN A 127 3.51 -43.32 -5.48
N GLY A 128 3.16 -44.23 -4.55
CA GLY A 128 4.07 -45.24 -4.05
C GLY A 128 4.66 -44.97 -2.66
N GLU A 129 4.27 -43.87 -2.02
CA GLU A 129 4.69 -43.52 -0.66
C GLU A 129 3.59 -43.70 0.39
N PRO A 130 3.10 -44.98 0.61
CA PRO A 130 1.95 -45.22 1.47
C PRO A 130 2.26 -44.96 2.96
N VAL A 131 3.51 -45.09 3.37
CA VAL A 131 3.91 -44.83 4.77
C VAL A 131 3.80 -43.32 5.08
N LEU A 132 4.29 -42.48 4.21
CA LEU A 132 4.21 -41.02 4.39
C LEU A 132 2.73 -40.57 4.36
N LEU A 133 1.96 -41.07 3.42
CA LEU A 133 0.53 -40.78 3.32
C LEU A 133 -0.24 -41.21 4.60
N SER A 134 0.09 -42.40 5.14
CA SER A 134 -0.54 -42.88 6.39
C SER A 134 -0.17 -41.99 7.59
N ILE A 135 1.07 -41.53 7.67
CA ILE A 135 1.49 -40.63 8.74
C ILE A 135 0.74 -39.29 8.62
N LEU A 136 0.64 -38.74 7.41
CA LEU A 136 -0.11 -37.51 7.17
C LEU A 136 -1.58 -37.66 7.60
N ASN A 137 -2.27 -38.69 7.14
CA ASN A 137 -3.68 -38.90 7.46
C ASN A 137 -3.93 -39.10 8.97
N LYS A 138 -3.06 -39.85 9.66
CA LYS A 138 -3.12 -39.98 11.12
C LYS A 138 -2.90 -38.61 11.81
N THR A 139 -1.95 -37.82 11.33
CA THR A 139 -1.70 -36.50 11.89
C THR A 139 -2.91 -35.59 11.69
N LEU A 140 -3.47 -35.55 10.48
CA LEU A 140 -4.66 -34.77 10.16
C LEU A 140 -5.85 -35.16 11.06
N THR A 141 -6.10 -36.45 11.23
CA THR A 141 -7.18 -36.93 12.11
C THR A 141 -6.98 -36.58 13.59
N SER A 142 -5.71 -36.46 14.03
CA SER A 142 -5.39 -36.11 15.42
C SER A 142 -5.43 -34.61 15.72
N MET A 143 -5.41 -33.77 14.69
CA MET A 143 -5.42 -32.31 14.84
C MET A 143 -6.83 -31.73 14.91
N PRO A 144 -7.14 -30.86 15.87
CA PRO A 144 -8.43 -30.18 15.91
C PRO A 144 -8.62 -29.28 14.69
N THR A 145 -9.77 -29.38 14.02
CA THR A 145 -10.12 -28.56 12.84
C THR A 145 -9.97 -27.04 13.08
N ALA A 146 -10.20 -26.60 14.32
CA ALA A 146 -10.04 -25.19 14.71
C ALA A 146 -8.60 -24.67 14.55
N GLN A 147 -7.58 -25.52 14.70
CA GLN A 147 -6.18 -25.13 14.52
C GLN A 147 -5.86 -24.83 13.06
N PHE A 148 -6.38 -25.62 12.14
CA PHE A 148 -6.21 -25.39 10.71
C PHE A 148 -6.93 -24.11 10.26
N SER A 149 -8.18 -23.95 10.66
CA SER A 149 -8.95 -22.75 10.34
C SER A 149 -8.28 -21.48 10.88
N GLY A 150 -7.76 -21.54 12.11
CA GLY A 150 -7.01 -20.44 12.72
C GLY A 150 -5.71 -20.12 11.97
N ALA A 151 -4.96 -21.13 11.54
CA ALA A 151 -3.72 -20.94 10.77
C ALA A 151 -4.00 -20.32 9.38
N VAL A 152 -5.05 -20.79 8.69
CA VAL A 152 -5.45 -20.23 7.38
C VAL A 152 -5.90 -18.77 7.51
N VAL A 153 -6.70 -18.44 8.51
CA VAL A 153 -7.11 -17.06 8.79
C VAL A 153 -5.89 -16.19 9.10
N SER A 154 -4.99 -16.66 9.96
CA SER A 154 -3.76 -15.93 10.32
C SER A 154 -2.86 -15.72 9.10
N TYR A 155 -2.72 -16.70 8.22
CA TYR A 155 -1.96 -16.59 6.99
C TYR A 155 -2.57 -15.55 6.02
N ASN A 156 -3.88 -15.61 5.80
CA ASN A 156 -4.59 -14.67 4.94
C ASN A 156 -4.50 -13.23 5.45
N VAL A 157 -4.52 -13.04 6.78
CA VAL A 157 -4.34 -11.72 7.41
C VAL A 157 -2.89 -11.26 7.31
N SER A 158 -1.93 -12.17 7.56
CA SER A 158 -0.49 -11.84 7.57
C SER A 158 0.10 -11.61 6.18
N SER A 159 -0.41 -12.29 5.16
CA SER A 159 0.05 -12.15 3.77
C SER A 159 -0.40 -10.84 3.11
N ARG A 160 -1.24 -10.08 3.78
CA ARG A 160 -1.71 -8.78 3.32
C ARG A 160 -0.57 -7.76 3.37
N LYS A 161 0.10 -7.55 2.26
CA LYS A 161 1.04 -6.43 2.09
C LYS A 161 0.23 -5.13 2.07
N VAL A 162 0.15 -4.46 3.22
CA VAL A 162 -0.39 -3.11 3.28
C VAL A 162 0.61 -2.18 2.61
N THR A 163 0.27 -1.66 1.45
CA THR A 163 1.11 -0.66 0.79
C THR A 163 0.88 0.72 1.43
N VAL A 164 1.85 1.63 1.30
CA VAL A 164 1.70 3.03 1.75
C VAL A 164 0.47 3.67 1.10
N ARG A 165 0.17 3.28 -0.14
CA ARG A 165 -1.02 3.74 -0.87
C ARG A 165 -2.31 3.30 -0.18
N ASP A 166 -2.40 2.03 0.21
CA ASP A 166 -3.59 1.48 0.90
C ASP A 166 -3.78 2.18 2.25
N PHE A 167 -2.67 2.38 3.00
CA PHE A 167 -2.72 3.12 4.27
C PHE A 167 -3.25 4.55 4.10
N ILE A 168 -2.79 5.28 3.06
CA ILE A 168 -3.26 6.63 2.78
C ILE A 168 -4.74 6.63 2.39
N GLN A 169 -5.19 5.67 1.55
CA GLN A 169 -6.58 5.58 1.11
C GLN A 169 -7.54 5.19 2.24
N ASP A 170 -7.14 4.24 3.09
CA ASP A 170 -7.93 3.81 4.25
C ASP A 170 -8.00 4.90 5.35
N ASN A 171 -7.02 5.82 5.39
CA ASN A 171 -6.90 6.87 6.39
C ASN A 171 -6.87 8.29 5.79
N LEU A 172 -7.64 8.53 4.73
CA LEU A 172 -7.59 9.79 3.99
C LEU A 172 -7.85 11.02 4.88
N LEU A 173 -8.83 10.95 5.78
CA LEU A 173 -9.17 12.04 6.70
C LEU A 173 -8.04 12.36 7.69
N PRO A 174 -7.52 11.40 8.49
CA PRO A 174 -6.43 11.72 9.41
C PRO A 174 -5.15 12.14 8.69
N VAL A 175 -4.81 11.53 7.55
CA VAL A 175 -3.63 11.91 6.75
C VAL A 175 -3.75 13.33 6.22
N SER A 176 -4.91 13.70 5.64
CA SER A 176 -5.13 15.08 5.15
C SER A 176 -5.09 16.11 6.28
N LEU A 177 -5.58 15.76 7.47
CA LEU A 177 -5.54 16.61 8.65
C LEU A 177 -4.10 16.87 9.12
N ILE A 178 -3.27 15.84 9.19
CA ILE A 178 -1.84 15.94 9.55
C ILE A 178 -1.09 16.83 8.54
N VAL A 179 -1.32 16.61 7.25
CA VAL A 179 -0.71 17.40 6.19
C VAL A 179 -1.16 18.86 6.27
N GLY A 180 -2.45 19.11 6.50
CA GLY A 180 -3.00 20.45 6.67
C GLY A 180 -2.43 21.19 7.88
N ILE A 181 -2.33 20.53 9.03
CA ILE A 181 -1.73 21.10 10.25
C ILE A 181 -0.25 21.43 10.02
N SER A 182 0.51 20.52 9.40
CA SER A 182 1.93 20.75 9.13
C SER A 182 2.15 21.94 8.18
N PHE A 183 1.33 22.07 7.15
CA PHE A 183 1.34 23.20 6.24
C PHE A 183 1.02 24.52 6.97
N PHE A 184 0.02 24.51 7.86
CA PHE A 184 -0.34 25.68 8.65
C PHE A 184 0.77 26.12 9.60
N ILE A 185 1.47 25.17 10.24
CA ILE A 185 2.63 25.49 11.10
C ILE A 185 3.75 26.15 10.29
N VAL A 186 4.08 25.60 9.12
CA VAL A 186 5.10 26.20 8.22
C VAL A 186 4.70 27.62 7.80
N LEU A 187 3.44 27.80 7.43
CA LEU A 187 2.92 29.14 7.08
C LEU A 187 3.06 30.15 8.24
N CYS A 188 2.72 29.72 9.45
CA CYS A 188 2.89 30.55 10.65
C CYS A 188 4.34 30.94 10.92
N ILE A 189 5.29 30.01 10.70
CA ILE A 189 6.73 30.27 10.85
C ILE A 189 7.19 31.30 9.81
N ILE A 190 6.78 31.15 8.56
CA ILE A 190 7.10 32.08 7.47
C ILE A 190 6.55 33.48 7.77
N LEU A 191 5.29 33.59 8.17
CA LEU A 191 4.66 34.87 8.51
C LEU A 191 5.33 35.56 9.71
N ARG A 192 5.72 34.79 10.74
CA ARG A 192 6.48 35.31 11.88
C ARG A 192 7.85 35.79 11.46
N SER A 193 8.56 35.04 10.64
CA SER A 193 9.87 35.44 10.09
C SER A 193 9.76 36.74 9.29
N TRP A 194 8.76 36.85 8.44
CA TRP A 194 8.52 38.04 7.61
C TRP A 194 8.22 39.29 8.44
N LYS A 195 7.36 39.15 9.48
CA LYS A 195 7.08 40.23 10.45
C LYS A 195 8.34 40.65 11.21
N LYS A 196 9.21 39.68 11.60
CA LYS A 196 10.45 39.94 12.30
C LYS A 196 11.44 40.70 11.39
N SER A 197 11.55 40.29 10.13
CA SER A 197 12.40 40.95 9.12
C SER A 197 11.96 42.40 8.87
N LYS A 198 10.65 42.65 8.66
CA LYS A 198 10.12 44.02 8.49
C LYS A 198 10.40 44.92 9.69
N ARG A 199 10.20 44.42 10.91
CA ARG A 199 10.50 45.17 12.13
C ARG A 199 12.00 45.47 12.29
N ALA A 200 12.87 44.57 11.85
CA ALA A 200 14.30 44.81 11.85
C ALA A 200 14.70 45.93 10.84
N GLU A 201 14.12 45.89 9.66
CA GLU A 201 14.33 46.93 8.63
C GLU A 201 13.85 48.31 9.10
N GLU A 202 12.69 48.43 9.72
CA GLU A 202 12.20 49.69 10.28
C GLU A 202 13.09 50.24 11.41
N ARG A 203 13.60 49.34 12.28
CA ARG A 203 14.58 49.75 13.31
C ARG A 203 15.88 50.22 12.71
N PHE A 204 16.35 49.55 11.67
CA PHE A 204 17.57 49.97 10.98
C PHE A 204 17.41 51.32 10.30
N LYS A 205 16.28 51.59 9.63
CA LYS A 205 15.98 52.90 9.05
C LYS A 205 15.94 54.01 10.10
N LYS A 206 15.25 53.80 11.23
CA LYS A 206 15.22 54.77 12.34
C LYS A 206 16.59 55.06 12.92
N SER A 207 17.40 54.00 13.12
CA SER A 207 18.77 54.15 13.60
C SER A 207 19.67 54.93 12.61
N ALA A 208 19.52 54.66 11.31
CA ALA A 208 20.25 55.42 10.26
C ALA A 208 19.84 56.90 10.21
N GLU A 209 18.54 57.21 10.33
CA GLU A 209 18.03 58.58 10.39
C GLU A 209 18.54 59.33 11.63
N GLN A 210 18.60 58.68 12.79
CA GLN A 210 19.14 59.26 14.02
C GLN A 210 20.65 59.53 13.88
N ALA A 211 21.41 58.59 13.29
CA ALA A 211 22.82 58.77 13.05
C ALA A 211 23.10 59.94 12.09
N LEU A 212 22.24 60.12 11.06
CA LEU A 212 22.37 61.23 10.11
C LEU A 212 22.12 62.60 10.79
N LYS A 213 21.06 62.69 11.61
CA LYS A 213 20.77 63.89 12.40
C LYS A 213 21.90 64.28 13.35
N LEU A 214 22.42 63.28 14.08
CA LEU A 214 23.52 63.49 15.00
C LEU A 214 24.79 63.94 14.27
N ASN A 215 25.09 63.45 13.09
CA ASN A 215 26.19 63.91 12.26
C ASN A 215 25.99 65.37 11.79
N GLN A 216 24.77 65.74 11.43
CA GLN A 216 24.47 67.13 11.04
C GLN A 216 24.66 68.07 12.23
N GLU A 217 24.15 67.73 13.42
CA GLU A 217 24.37 68.53 14.63
C GLU A 217 25.86 68.65 14.99
N LEU A 218 26.65 67.60 14.82
CA LEU A 218 28.08 67.60 15.03
C LEU A 218 28.81 68.50 14.06
N GLU A 219 28.44 68.51 12.80
CA GLU A 219 29.02 69.44 11.80
C GLU A 219 28.68 70.92 12.09
N GLU A 220 27.45 71.23 12.48
CA GLU A 220 27.04 72.57 12.90
C GLU A 220 27.85 73.03 14.11
N LYS A 221 28.00 72.23 15.12
CA LYS A 221 28.81 72.53 16.30
C LYS A 221 30.31 72.74 15.98
N ARG A 222 30.82 71.90 15.08
CA ARG A 222 32.18 72.07 14.60
C ARG A 222 32.38 73.41 13.91
N GLN A 223 31.43 73.83 13.11
CA GLN A 223 31.49 75.09 12.36
C GLN A 223 31.35 76.30 13.28
N GLU A 224 30.45 76.23 14.32
CA GLU A 224 30.36 77.22 15.38
C GLU A 224 31.67 77.40 16.15
N LEU A 225 32.29 76.28 16.57
CA LEU A 225 33.59 76.30 17.27
C LEU A 225 34.72 76.86 16.42
N GLN A 226 34.72 76.52 15.14
CA GLN A 226 35.72 77.00 14.20
C GLN A 226 35.62 78.54 13.99
N ASN A 227 34.40 79.04 13.87
CA ASN A 227 34.12 80.48 13.78
C ASN A 227 34.53 81.25 15.07
N ALA A 228 34.18 80.68 16.24
CA ALA A 228 34.56 81.25 17.54
C ALA A 228 36.11 81.32 17.71
N LEU A 229 36.80 80.26 17.23
CA LEU A 229 38.27 80.19 17.28
C LEU A 229 38.93 81.23 16.39
N VAL A 230 38.40 81.48 15.19
CA VAL A 230 38.86 82.48 14.27
C VAL A 230 38.62 83.90 14.87
N GLU A 231 37.46 84.09 15.49
CA GLU A 231 37.11 85.36 16.15
C GLU A 231 38.02 85.63 17.35
N ALA A 232 38.28 84.66 18.20
CA ALA A 232 39.21 84.75 19.34
C ALA A 232 40.67 85.01 18.87
N GLN A 233 41.11 84.40 17.78
CA GLN A 233 42.46 84.69 17.19
C GLN A 233 42.58 86.09 16.60
N SER A 234 41.50 86.54 15.94
CA SER A 234 41.52 87.94 15.41
C SER A 234 41.51 88.98 16.51
N ALA A 235 40.73 88.76 17.59
CA ALA A 235 40.75 89.66 18.77
C ALA A 235 42.08 89.66 19.50
N ASN A 236 42.78 88.57 19.53
CA ASN A 236 44.12 88.48 20.14
C ASN A 236 45.24 89.20 19.29
N LYS A 237 45.09 89.14 17.97
CA LYS A 237 45.99 89.90 17.05
C LYS A 237 45.75 91.42 17.10
N ALA A 238 44.58 91.84 17.43
CA ALA A 238 44.28 93.26 17.56
C ALA A 238 44.74 93.88 18.89
N LYS A 239 45.18 93.05 19.86
CA LYS A 239 45.70 93.48 21.18
C LYS A 239 47.23 93.53 21.27
N THR A 240 47.94 93.07 20.29
CA THR A 240 49.41 93.19 20.13
C THR A 240 49.71 94.25 19.12
#